data_12139f20256f847a14c9211c88602a5c
#
_entry.id   12139f20256f847a14c9211c88602a5c
#
_cell.length_a   1.000
_cell.length_b   1.000
_cell.length_c   1.000
_cell.angle_alpha   90.00
_cell.angle_beta   90.00
_cell.angle_gamma   90.00
#
_symmetry.space_group_name_H-M   'P 1'
#
loop_
_entity.id
_entity.type
_entity.pdbx_description
1 polymer ?
#
loop_
_entity_poly.entity_id
_entity_poly.type
_entity_poly.pdbx_seq_one_letter_code
_entity_poly.pdbx_strand_id
1 'polypeptide(L)'
;KDTGRLDDMLEANRLILDVLPARMDGEVRDSVIEGRVVLEKGARVIDSSVRGPAIIGAGAVVENAYIGPYSAISPGVTVRNAEVEHSILLADSRIEDLDARVESSLVGRGTTIRRGTERPRAYRFMVGDSSEIKLA
;
A
#
# COMPACT_ATOMS: atom_id res chain seq x y z
N LYS A 1 -23.46 -3.45 4.58
CA LYS A 1 -22.16 -3.03 5.05
C LYS A 1 -21.33 -4.19 5.55
N ASP A 2 -20.08 -4.25 5.14
CA ASP A 2 -19.29 -5.46 5.27
C ASP A 2 -17.97 -5.24 6.01
N THR A 3 -18.02 -4.47 7.10
CA THR A 3 -16.80 -4.19 7.88
C THR A 3 -16.17 -5.47 8.43
N GLY A 4 -16.98 -6.47 8.82
CA GLY A 4 -16.44 -7.75 9.28
C GLY A 4 -15.64 -8.46 8.21
N ARG A 5 -16.04 -8.30 6.95
CA ARG A 5 -15.35 -8.91 5.83
C ARG A 5 -13.97 -8.29 5.57
N LEU A 6 -13.90 -6.96 5.68
CA LEU A 6 -12.62 -6.28 5.57
C LEU A 6 -11.70 -6.69 6.71
N ASP A 7 -12.23 -6.72 7.94
CA ASP A 7 -11.46 -7.13 9.11
C ASP A 7 -10.93 -8.56 8.94
N ASP A 8 -11.74 -9.46 8.39
CA ASP A 8 -11.32 -10.84 8.15
C ASP A 8 -10.19 -10.90 7.12
N MET A 9 -10.26 -10.10 6.09
CA MET A 9 -9.22 -10.06 5.06
C MET A 9 -7.91 -9.51 5.63
N LEU A 10 -8.00 -8.46 6.43
CA LEU A 10 -6.82 -7.87 7.06
C LEU A 10 -6.20 -8.84 8.06
N GLU A 11 -7.03 -9.61 8.79
CA GLU A 11 -6.51 -10.61 9.70
C GLU A 11 -5.83 -11.77 8.96
N ALA A 12 -6.42 -12.24 7.87
CA ALA A 12 -5.80 -13.26 7.05
C ALA A 12 -4.46 -12.79 6.50
N ASN A 13 -4.41 -11.54 6.06
CA ASN A 13 -3.17 -10.94 5.57
C ASN A 13 -2.10 -10.91 6.67
N ARG A 14 -2.49 -10.55 7.90
CA ARG A 14 -1.58 -10.52 9.03
C ARG A 14 -0.99 -11.90 9.30
N LEU A 15 -1.84 -12.93 9.31
CA LEU A 15 -1.39 -14.29 9.58
C LEU A 15 -0.40 -14.77 8.52
N ILE A 16 -0.64 -14.44 7.25
CA ILE A 16 0.27 -14.82 6.17
C ILE A 16 1.61 -14.09 6.32
N LEU A 17 1.57 -12.79 6.56
CA LEU A 17 2.79 -12.01 6.67
C LEU A 17 3.62 -12.38 7.89
N ASP A 18 2.99 -12.87 8.96
CA ASP A 18 3.70 -13.29 10.15
C ASP A 18 4.63 -14.48 9.90
N VAL A 19 4.38 -15.28 8.88
CA VAL A 19 5.16 -16.50 8.62
C VAL A 19 6.04 -16.41 7.37
N LEU A 20 5.90 -15.36 6.56
CA LEU A 20 6.73 -15.22 5.36
C LEU A 20 8.15 -14.84 5.74
N PRO A 21 9.16 -15.60 5.27
CA PRO A 21 10.55 -15.21 5.51
C PRO A 21 10.93 -14.00 4.66
N ALA A 22 11.84 -13.21 5.18
CA ALA A 22 12.35 -12.04 4.46
C ALA A 22 13.05 -12.45 3.17
N ARG A 23 12.91 -11.63 2.13
CA ARG A 23 13.55 -11.88 0.85
C ARG A 23 13.76 -10.56 0.11
N MET A 24 14.97 -10.32 -0.39
CA MET A 24 15.32 -9.06 -1.03
C MET A 24 15.74 -9.32 -2.48
N ASP A 25 14.77 -9.41 -3.38
CA ASP A 25 15.04 -9.67 -4.79
C ASP A 25 14.81 -8.44 -5.67
N GLY A 26 14.40 -7.33 -5.09
CA GLY A 26 14.18 -6.08 -5.80
C GLY A 26 15.27 -5.06 -5.54
N GLU A 27 15.04 -3.85 -6.01
CA GLU A 27 15.99 -2.74 -5.87
C GLU A 27 15.63 -1.89 -4.66
N VAL A 28 16.65 -1.56 -3.84
CA VAL A 28 16.50 -0.65 -2.71
C VAL A 28 17.54 0.46 -2.87
N ARG A 29 17.08 1.71 -2.87
CA ARG A 29 17.98 2.85 -3.04
C ARG A 29 17.59 3.98 -2.08
N ASP A 30 18.58 4.45 -1.32
CA ASP A 30 18.41 5.57 -0.37
C ASP A 30 17.21 5.35 0.55
N SER A 31 17.08 4.14 1.07
CA SER A 31 15.91 3.72 1.83
C SER A 31 16.32 2.90 3.05
N VAL A 32 15.41 2.82 4.02
CA VAL A 32 15.59 2.02 5.23
C VAL A 32 14.59 0.89 5.23
N ILE A 33 15.08 -0.33 5.38
CA ILE A 33 14.24 -1.53 5.47
C ILE A 33 14.44 -2.13 6.85
N GLU A 34 13.38 -2.25 7.62
CA GLU A 34 13.42 -2.82 8.97
C GLU A 34 12.43 -3.96 9.09
N GLY A 35 12.79 -4.98 9.88
CA GLY A 35 11.94 -6.13 10.10
C GLY A 35 11.89 -7.06 8.90
N ARG A 36 10.89 -7.96 8.91
CA ARG A 36 10.77 -8.95 7.84
C ARG A 36 10.03 -8.36 6.65
N VAL A 37 10.72 -8.17 5.56
CA VAL A 37 10.15 -7.62 4.32
C VAL A 37 10.46 -8.56 3.18
N VAL A 38 9.43 -8.87 2.38
CA VAL A 38 9.60 -9.58 1.12
C VAL A 38 9.57 -8.53 0.02
N LEU A 39 10.67 -8.40 -0.69
CA LEU A 39 10.76 -7.50 -1.84
C LEU A 39 10.95 -8.35 -3.08
N GLU A 40 9.93 -8.44 -3.92
CA GLU A 40 9.95 -9.31 -5.07
C GLU A 40 10.73 -8.71 -6.23
N LYS A 41 11.11 -9.57 -7.17
CA LYS A 41 11.91 -9.17 -8.32
C LYS A 41 11.20 -8.07 -9.12
N GLY A 42 11.95 -7.04 -9.48
CA GLY A 42 11.40 -5.91 -10.24
C GLY A 42 10.77 -4.83 -9.39
N ALA A 43 10.53 -5.10 -8.11
CA ALA A 43 10.06 -4.06 -7.20
C ALA A 43 11.17 -3.05 -6.93
N ARG A 44 10.79 -1.79 -6.70
CA ARG A 44 11.75 -0.72 -6.45
C ARG A 44 11.31 0.10 -5.25
N VAL A 45 12.20 0.25 -4.28
CA VAL A 45 11.99 1.07 -3.09
C VAL A 45 13.02 2.18 -3.11
N ILE A 46 12.57 3.43 -3.22
CA ILE A 46 13.42 4.60 -3.44
C ILE A 46 13.05 5.69 -2.46
N ASP A 47 14.04 6.26 -1.77
CA ASP A 47 13.82 7.37 -0.83
C ASP A 47 12.69 7.08 0.16
N SER A 48 12.63 5.86 0.66
CA SER A 48 11.48 5.40 1.43
C SER A 48 11.91 4.67 2.69
N SER A 49 10.94 4.42 3.56
CA SER A 49 11.11 3.63 4.76
C SER A 49 10.08 2.50 4.74
N VAL A 50 10.53 1.27 4.92
CA VAL A 50 9.65 0.10 4.98
C VAL A 50 9.90 -0.61 6.29
N ARG A 51 8.82 -0.86 7.04
CA ARG A 51 8.89 -1.60 8.29
C ARG A 51 7.99 -2.83 8.18
N GLY A 52 8.61 -4.01 8.28
CA GLY A 52 7.88 -5.27 8.21
C GLY A 52 7.14 -5.63 9.49
N PRO A 53 6.32 -6.67 9.43
CA PRO A 53 6.16 -7.58 8.29
C PRO A 53 5.45 -6.92 7.11
N ALA A 54 6.00 -7.06 5.91
CA ALA A 54 5.38 -6.47 4.72
C ALA A 54 5.85 -7.22 3.48
N ILE A 55 5.04 -7.15 2.43
CA ILE A 55 5.42 -7.67 1.12
C ILE A 55 5.24 -6.59 0.07
N ILE A 56 6.23 -6.43 -0.79
CA ILE A 56 6.19 -5.51 -1.93
C ILE A 56 6.38 -6.34 -3.19
N GLY A 57 5.32 -6.41 -3.98
CA GLY A 57 5.20 -7.32 -5.11
C GLY A 57 5.99 -6.90 -6.33
N ALA A 58 6.08 -7.85 -7.26
CA ALA A 58 6.85 -7.68 -8.48
C ALA A 58 6.43 -6.41 -9.24
N GLY A 59 7.42 -5.62 -9.66
CA GLY A 59 7.17 -4.41 -10.44
C GLY A 59 6.52 -3.25 -9.69
N ALA A 60 6.28 -3.40 -8.39
CA ALA A 60 5.75 -2.29 -7.59
C ALA A 60 6.80 -1.21 -7.41
N VAL A 61 6.36 0.02 -7.29
CA VAL A 61 7.24 1.18 -7.06
C VAL A 61 6.80 1.88 -5.77
N VAL A 62 7.74 2.00 -4.84
CA VAL A 62 7.55 2.71 -3.58
C VAL A 62 8.56 3.84 -3.57
N GLU A 63 8.10 5.08 -3.61
CA GLU A 63 8.97 6.24 -3.74
C GLU A 63 8.53 7.36 -2.81
N ASN A 64 9.49 7.88 -2.03
CA ASN A 64 9.21 8.93 -1.05
C ASN A 64 7.99 8.57 -0.20
N ALA A 65 8.00 7.36 0.37
CA ALA A 65 6.84 6.79 1.02
C ALA A 65 7.24 6.05 2.30
N TYR A 66 6.25 5.79 3.13
CA TYR A 66 6.38 4.91 4.28
C TYR A 66 5.44 3.73 4.08
N ILE A 67 5.98 2.51 4.19
CA ILE A 67 5.20 1.29 4.20
C ILE A 67 5.37 0.66 5.58
N GLY A 68 4.30 0.59 6.35
CA GLY A 68 4.34 0.07 7.71
C GLY A 68 3.97 -1.39 7.81
N PRO A 69 4.00 -1.92 9.06
CA PRO A 69 3.74 -3.34 9.29
C PRO A 69 2.39 -3.80 8.75
N TYR A 70 2.40 -5.04 8.28
CA TYR A 70 1.22 -5.75 7.80
C TYR A 70 0.62 -5.12 6.55
N SER A 71 1.49 -4.55 5.70
CA SER A 71 1.09 -4.05 4.39
C SER A 71 1.39 -5.08 3.32
N ALA A 72 0.42 -5.32 2.45
CA ALA A 72 0.59 -6.15 1.27
C ALA A 72 0.46 -5.24 0.05
N ILE A 73 1.59 -4.95 -0.58
CA ILE A 73 1.68 -4.12 -1.77
C ILE A 73 1.79 -5.07 -2.95
N SER A 74 0.70 -5.26 -3.68
CA SER A 74 0.63 -6.25 -4.75
C SER A 74 1.45 -5.85 -5.97
N PRO A 75 1.67 -6.79 -6.91
CA PRO A 75 2.44 -6.48 -8.12
C PRO A 75 1.89 -5.27 -8.88
N GLY A 76 2.79 -4.46 -9.38
CA GLY A 76 2.45 -3.30 -10.22
C GLY A 76 1.88 -2.10 -9.47
N VAL A 77 1.78 -2.16 -8.15
CA VAL A 77 1.28 -1.04 -7.36
C VAL A 77 2.31 0.09 -7.31
N THR A 78 1.81 1.32 -7.32
CA THR A 78 2.66 2.50 -7.08
C THR A 78 2.21 3.17 -5.79
N VAL A 79 3.16 3.41 -4.88
CA VAL A 79 2.93 4.24 -3.70
C VAL A 79 3.98 5.36 -3.75
N ARG A 80 3.51 6.59 -3.89
CA ARG A 80 4.41 7.75 -4.03
C ARG A 80 3.91 8.90 -3.19
N ASN A 81 4.82 9.52 -2.42
CA ASN A 81 4.48 10.64 -1.55
C ASN A 81 3.29 10.31 -0.66
N ALA A 82 3.34 9.16 0.01
CA ALA A 82 2.22 8.67 0.81
C ALA A 82 2.71 7.70 1.87
N GLU A 83 1.84 7.42 2.84
CA GLU A 83 2.10 6.44 3.89
C GLU A 83 1.01 5.39 3.88
N VAL A 84 1.39 4.13 4.04
CA VAL A 84 0.47 3.00 4.06
C VAL A 84 0.85 2.06 5.19
N GLU A 85 -0.12 1.59 5.95
CA GLU A 85 0.11 0.63 7.02
C GLU A 85 -1.10 -0.29 7.16
N HIS A 86 -0.84 -1.57 7.49
CA HIS A 86 -1.90 -2.54 7.78
C HIS A 86 -3.01 -2.51 6.71
N SER A 87 -2.61 -2.64 5.45
CA SER A 87 -3.53 -2.51 4.33
C SER A 87 -3.17 -3.47 3.22
N ILE A 88 -4.13 -3.75 2.37
CA ILE A 88 -3.96 -4.57 1.18
C ILE A 88 -4.22 -3.70 -0.04
N LEU A 89 -3.17 -3.46 -0.83
CA LEU A 89 -3.30 -2.73 -2.09
C LEU A 89 -3.22 -3.75 -3.23
N LEU A 90 -4.32 -3.94 -3.93
CA LEU A 90 -4.39 -4.94 -4.98
C LEU A 90 -3.70 -4.44 -6.26
N ALA A 91 -3.44 -5.39 -7.17
CA ALA A 91 -2.57 -5.18 -8.33
C ALA A 91 -2.88 -3.90 -9.09
N ASP A 92 -1.82 -3.20 -9.50
CA ASP A 92 -1.86 -2.03 -10.37
C ASP A 92 -2.60 -0.83 -9.78
N SER A 93 -2.90 -0.85 -8.47
CA SER A 93 -3.45 0.34 -7.81
C SER A 93 -2.36 1.40 -7.62
N ARG A 94 -2.79 2.65 -7.45
CA ARG A 94 -1.88 3.78 -7.27
C ARG A 94 -2.35 4.62 -6.09
N ILE A 95 -1.42 4.90 -5.18
CA ILE A 95 -1.65 5.76 -4.02
C ILE A 95 -0.62 6.86 -4.10
N GLU A 96 -1.05 8.11 -4.30
CA GLU A 96 -0.12 9.19 -4.56
C GLU A 96 -0.52 10.49 -3.87
N ASP A 97 0.49 11.19 -3.37
CA ASP A 97 0.35 12.57 -2.92
C ASP A 97 -0.70 12.76 -1.82
N LEU A 98 -0.70 11.88 -0.84
CA LEU A 98 -1.64 11.96 0.27
C LEU A 98 -0.96 12.56 1.49
N ASP A 99 -1.73 13.33 2.27
CA ASP A 99 -1.23 13.95 3.48
C ASP A 99 -1.68 13.25 4.76
N ALA A 100 -2.46 12.19 4.61
CA ALA A 100 -2.84 11.33 5.74
C ALA A 100 -2.50 9.89 5.39
N ARG A 101 -2.21 9.09 6.41
CA ARG A 101 -1.84 7.69 6.21
C ARG A 101 -3.06 6.87 5.77
N VAL A 102 -2.83 5.99 4.81
CA VAL A 102 -3.80 4.95 4.46
C VAL A 102 -3.58 3.81 5.46
N GLU A 103 -4.62 3.45 6.21
CA GLU A 103 -4.51 2.37 7.17
C GLU A 103 -5.76 1.51 7.15
N SER A 104 -5.61 0.23 7.53
CA SER A 104 -6.73 -0.71 7.69
C SER A 104 -7.65 -0.72 6.47
N SER A 105 -7.03 -0.73 5.29
CA SER A 105 -7.75 -0.52 4.03
C SER A 105 -7.55 -1.67 3.06
N LEU A 106 -8.53 -1.84 2.19
CA LEU A 106 -8.42 -2.70 1.03
C LEU A 106 -8.69 -1.83 -0.19
N VAL A 107 -7.70 -1.75 -1.07
CA VAL A 107 -7.81 -0.94 -2.29
C VAL A 107 -7.86 -1.89 -3.47
N GLY A 108 -8.90 -1.78 -4.26
CA GLY A 108 -9.15 -2.68 -5.39
C GLY A 108 -8.15 -2.53 -6.52
N ARG A 109 -8.14 -3.52 -7.41
CA ARG A 109 -7.22 -3.54 -8.54
C ARG A 109 -7.43 -2.34 -9.43
N GLY A 110 -6.33 -1.73 -9.87
CA GLY A 110 -6.37 -0.61 -10.81
C GLY A 110 -6.95 0.69 -10.25
N THR A 111 -7.21 0.74 -8.94
CA THR A 111 -7.75 1.95 -8.30
C THR A 111 -6.66 3.01 -8.16
N THR A 112 -7.01 4.26 -8.45
CA THR A 112 -6.12 5.38 -8.20
C THR A 112 -6.70 6.25 -7.10
N ILE A 113 -5.89 6.52 -6.08
CA ILE A 113 -6.22 7.44 -5.00
C ILE A 113 -5.11 8.49 -4.96
N ARG A 114 -5.47 9.76 -5.16
CA ARG A 114 -4.48 10.82 -5.15
C ARG A 114 -5.11 12.13 -4.73
N ARG A 115 -4.27 13.02 -4.21
CA ARG A 115 -4.72 14.38 -3.92
C ARG A 115 -4.67 15.20 -5.21
N GLY A 116 -5.73 15.93 -5.48
CA GLY A 116 -5.75 16.90 -6.56
C GLY A 116 -5.09 18.20 -6.11
N THR A 117 -4.52 18.92 -7.06
CA THR A 117 -3.88 20.22 -6.81
C THR A 117 -4.63 21.37 -7.45
N GLU A 118 -5.68 21.07 -8.21
CA GLU A 118 -6.47 22.11 -8.89
C GLU A 118 -7.32 22.93 -7.90
N ARG A 119 -7.75 24.06 -8.42
CA ARG A 119 -8.68 24.93 -7.71
C ARG A 119 -9.91 25.19 -8.56
N PRO A 120 -11.12 25.24 -7.96
CA PRO A 120 -11.35 25.08 -6.52
C PRO A 120 -11.11 23.64 -6.08
N ARG A 121 -10.82 23.49 -4.78
CA ARG A 121 -10.63 22.15 -4.21
C ARG A 121 -11.95 21.41 -4.16
N ALA A 122 -11.91 20.14 -4.55
CA ALA A 122 -13.10 19.32 -4.56
C ALA A 122 -12.71 17.84 -4.46
N TYR A 123 -13.57 17.05 -3.84
CA TYR A 123 -13.46 15.60 -3.92
C TYR A 123 -14.17 15.14 -5.18
N ARG A 124 -13.52 14.25 -5.92
CA ARG A 124 -14.11 13.62 -7.09
C ARG A 124 -13.93 12.13 -6.96
N PHE A 125 -15.03 11.40 -7.02
CA PHE A 125 -15.02 9.95 -6.82
C PHE A 125 -15.54 9.24 -8.06
N MET A 126 -14.87 8.15 -8.40
CA MET A 126 -15.37 7.14 -9.31
C MET A 126 -15.15 5.82 -8.62
N VAL A 127 -16.17 5.33 -7.94
CA VAL A 127 -16.08 4.16 -7.08
C VAL A 127 -17.18 3.17 -7.43
N GLY A 128 -16.91 1.90 -7.14
CA GLY A 128 -17.83 0.83 -7.46
C GLY A 128 -18.81 0.55 -6.34
N ASP A 129 -19.56 -0.54 -6.53
CA ASP A 129 -20.58 -0.99 -5.60
C ASP A 129 -19.94 -1.36 -4.25
N SER A 130 -20.67 -1.08 -3.17
CA SER A 130 -20.32 -1.48 -1.82
C SER A 130 -18.99 -0.89 -1.33
N SER A 131 -18.52 0.18 -1.94
CA SER A 131 -17.33 0.88 -1.50
C SER A 131 -17.65 1.76 -0.31
N GLU A 132 -16.66 1.97 0.52
CA GLU A 132 -16.74 2.89 1.64
C GLU A 132 -15.48 3.74 1.65
N ILE A 133 -15.64 5.05 1.74
CA ILE A 133 -14.51 5.98 1.82
C ILE A 133 -14.67 6.78 3.11
N LYS A 134 -13.63 6.73 3.94
CA LYS A 134 -13.56 7.55 5.16
C LYS A 134 -12.43 8.55 4.96
N LEU A 135 -12.77 9.81 4.99
CA LEU A 135 -11.79 10.89 4.80
C LEU A 135 -11.19 11.32 6.13
N ALA A 136 -9.93 11.72 6.06
CA ALA A 136 -9.21 12.22 7.23
C ALA A 136 -9.73 13.59 7.66
#